data_c4d1e60891adfc3d096b0ee7e0c8e578
#
_entry.id   c4d1e60891adfc3d096b0ee7e0c8e578
#
_cell.length_a   1.000
_cell.length_b   1.000
_cell.length_c   1.000
_cell.angle_alpha   90.00
_cell.angle_beta   90.00
_cell.angle_gamma   90.00
#
_symmetry.space_group_name_H-M   'P 1'
#
loop_
_entity.id
_entity.type
_entity.pdbx_description
1 polymer ?
#
loop_
_entity_poly.entity_id
_entity_poly.type
_entity_poly.pdbx_seq_one_letter_code
_entity_poly.pdbx_strand_id
1 'polypeptide(L)'
;MYRHFLVPVDDTDAGIDTVAYALEFARSIGARITFVQTRIEFEAADAARRIGEAERKEQTQRTDDAGKSGECGRSDESVRPAPTPDAAARPAAEATPAARAPELPIAKAEAAARAQGVPCDSVRAAGATTADALAGAMLAHDCDLLCVGPALGDAAAAPPHACVADRLAARGIAVLTCAFRRTPAAARAIAALYAAHREAAGALGAWLAQLRAAIAAGRALDADAAHAIANGLSHLRDGRQPKAARRLYAALRGATGALDAELGELERQRLRNARMLSGLLEAIHAGIAREAPPVRLEHALSAYAQCVCEHAGRGEGVIVPAAQRYLADDDWRAIDASLALIASGPAAATRGA
;
A
#
# COMPACT_ATOMS: atom_id res chain seq x y z
N MET A 1 31.58 -6.35 -5.70
CA MET A 1 30.85 -5.09 -5.81
C MET A 1 29.36 -5.45 -5.96
N TYR A 2 28.48 -4.92 -5.15
CA TYR A 2 27.06 -5.24 -5.16
C TYR A 2 26.41 -4.79 -6.47
N ARG A 3 25.54 -5.65 -7.06
CA ARG A 3 24.88 -5.42 -8.36
C ARG A 3 23.37 -5.55 -8.32
N HIS A 4 22.84 -6.24 -7.32
CA HIS A 4 21.43 -6.52 -7.23
C HIS A 4 20.93 -6.43 -5.78
N PHE A 5 20.14 -5.41 -5.47
CA PHE A 5 19.61 -5.17 -4.14
C PHE A 5 18.25 -5.80 -3.96
N LEU A 6 17.98 -6.34 -2.79
CA LEU A 6 16.64 -6.65 -2.31
C LEU A 6 16.20 -5.54 -1.36
N VAL A 7 15.02 -4.98 -1.56
CA VAL A 7 14.50 -3.88 -0.74
C VAL A 7 13.07 -4.22 -0.31
N PRO A 8 12.83 -4.47 0.98
CA PRO A 8 11.49 -4.65 1.51
C PRO A 8 10.69 -3.35 1.37
N VAL A 9 9.43 -3.49 0.93
CA VAL A 9 8.51 -2.36 0.75
C VAL A 9 7.38 -2.49 1.74
N ASP A 10 7.28 -1.52 2.62
CA ASP A 10 6.15 -1.29 3.51
C ASP A 10 5.75 0.20 3.48
N ASP A 11 4.63 0.54 4.09
CA ASP A 11 4.13 1.91 4.12
C ASP A 11 4.57 2.68 5.39
N THR A 12 5.60 2.19 6.11
CA THR A 12 6.19 2.93 7.23
C THR A 12 7.10 4.06 6.74
N ASP A 13 7.28 5.10 7.55
CA ASP A 13 8.20 6.19 7.21
C ASP A 13 9.63 5.65 6.97
N ALA A 14 10.06 4.69 7.79
CA ALA A 14 11.37 4.06 7.66
C ALA A 14 11.49 3.21 6.38
N GLY A 15 10.43 2.51 5.97
CA GLY A 15 10.38 1.75 4.73
C GLY A 15 10.47 2.65 3.50
N ILE A 16 9.70 3.75 3.48
CA ILE A 16 9.74 4.74 2.40
C ILE A 16 11.15 5.34 2.28
N ASP A 17 11.77 5.70 3.39
CA ASP A 17 13.14 6.22 3.42
C ASP A 17 14.16 5.20 2.92
N THR A 18 13.99 3.93 3.31
CA THR A 18 14.85 2.83 2.86
C THR A 18 14.80 2.68 1.35
N VAL A 19 13.61 2.71 0.75
CA VAL A 19 13.43 2.69 -0.71
C VAL A 19 14.17 3.86 -1.36
N ALA A 20 13.98 5.08 -0.86
CA ALA A 20 14.62 6.27 -1.40
C ALA A 20 16.17 6.18 -1.35
N TYR A 21 16.72 5.73 -0.23
CA TYR A 21 18.18 5.55 -0.07
C TYR A 21 18.72 4.43 -0.97
N ALA A 22 18.05 3.29 -1.00
CA ALA A 22 18.45 2.17 -1.85
C ALA A 22 18.50 2.57 -3.33
N LEU A 23 17.52 3.38 -3.78
CA LEU A 23 17.48 3.91 -5.14
C LEU A 23 18.64 4.84 -5.44
N GLU A 24 18.96 5.80 -4.56
CA GLU A 24 20.13 6.66 -4.72
C GLU A 24 21.43 5.85 -4.78
N PHE A 25 21.58 4.89 -3.89
CA PHE A 25 22.76 4.04 -3.84
C PHE A 25 22.88 3.16 -5.08
N ALA A 26 21.80 2.47 -5.47
CA ALA A 26 21.77 1.64 -6.69
C ALA A 26 22.12 2.46 -7.93
N ARG A 27 21.55 3.66 -8.07
CA ARG A 27 21.85 4.57 -9.17
C ARG A 27 23.34 4.95 -9.20
N SER A 28 23.93 5.22 -8.04
CA SER A 28 25.33 5.67 -7.95
C SER A 28 26.35 4.62 -8.41
N ILE A 29 26.01 3.32 -8.31
CA ILE A 29 26.89 2.20 -8.66
C ILE A 29 26.41 1.39 -9.86
N GLY A 30 25.27 1.77 -10.46
CA GLY A 30 24.68 1.05 -11.60
C GLY A 30 24.08 -0.31 -11.22
N ALA A 31 23.57 -0.46 -9.99
CA ALA A 31 22.88 -1.67 -9.54
C ALA A 31 21.40 -1.66 -9.91
N ARG A 32 20.79 -2.86 -9.94
CA ARG A 32 19.34 -3.04 -10.06
C ARG A 32 18.72 -3.34 -8.70
N ILE A 33 17.39 -3.20 -8.59
CA ILE A 33 16.65 -3.44 -7.35
C ILE A 33 15.53 -4.46 -7.61
N THR A 34 15.35 -5.38 -6.67
CA THR A 34 14.09 -6.13 -6.51
C THR A 34 13.38 -5.63 -5.27
N PHE A 35 12.20 -5.05 -5.45
CA PHE A 35 11.31 -4.70 -4.35
C PHE A 35 10.59 -5.95 -3.87
N VAL A 36 10.55 -6.17 -2.55
CA VAL A 36 9.88 -7.34 -1.98
C VAL A 36 8.82 -6.94 -0.97
N GLN A 37 7.63 -7.47 -1.14
CA GLN A 37 6.60 -7.46 -0.11
C GLN A 37 6.57 -8.80 0.60
N THR A 38 6.78 -8.79 1.91
CA THR A 38 6.78 -10.00 2.72
C THR A 38 5.37 -10.32 3.23
N ARG A 39 5.04 -11.61 3.26
CA ARG A 39 3.83 -12.13 3.88
C ARG A 39 4.22 -13.22 4.88
N ILE A 40 3.77 -13.06 6.13
CA ILE A 40 4.01 -14.07 7.17
C ILE A 40 2.90 -15.11 7.06
N GLU A 41 3.26 -16.38 6.81
CA GLU A 41 2.30 -17.48 6.61
C GLU A 41 1.49 -17.78 7.87
N PHE A 42 2.04 -17.51 9.03
CA PHE A 42 1.38 -17.76 10.32
C PHE A 42 0.12 -16.90 10.50
N GLU A 43 0.14 -15.64 10.09
CA GLU A 43 -1.05 -14.76 10.15
C GLU A 43 -2.16 -15.24 9.21
N ALA A 44 -1.81 -15.80 8.05
CA ALA A 44 -2.79 -16.35 7.12
C ALA A 44 -3.45 -17.63 7.68
N ALA A 45 -2.70 -18.49 8.35
CA ALA A 45 -3.23 -19.69 8.99
C ALA A 45 -4.11 -19.36 10.21
N ASP A 46 -3.74 -18.35 11.00
CA ASP A 46 -4.52 -17.91 12.16
C ASP A 46 -5.80 -17.16 11.76
N ALA A 47 -5.74 -16.34 10.69
CA ALA A 47 -6.91 -15.71 10.09
C ALA A 47 -7.89 -16.75 9.50
N ALA A 48 -7.39 -17.76 8.79
CA ALA A 48 -8.18 -18.86 8.27
C ALA A 48 -8.79 -19.72 9.41
N ARG A 49 -8.05 -19.93 10.51
CA ARG A 49 -8.56 -20.64 11.69
C ARG A 49 -9.67 -19.85 12.37
N ARG A 50 -9.52 -18.53 12.55
CA ARG A 50 -10.56 -17.66 13.15
C ARG A 50 -11.83 -17.60 12.31
N ILE A 51 -11.71 -17.56 10.98
CA ILE A 51 -12.85 -17.62 10.06
C ILE A 51 -13.56 -18.99 10.21
N GLY A 52 -12.83 -20.10 10.17
CA GLY A 52 -13.39 -21.44 10.35
C GLY A 52 -13.98 -21.71 11.74
N GLU A 53 -13.50 -21.03 12.79
CA GLU A 53 -14.08 -21.08 14.14
C GLU A 53 -15.36 -20.22 14.23
N ALA A 54 -15.42 -19.09 13.56
CA ALA A 54 -16.62 -18.26 13.48
C ALA A 54 -17.75 -18.98 12.71
N GLU A 55 -17.43 -19.57 11.57
CA GLU A 55 -18.39 -20.37 10.78
C GLU A 55 -18.94 -21.59 11.55
N ARG A 56 -18.07 -22.28 12.30
CA ARG A 56 -18.50 -23.39 13.16
C ARG A 56 -19.41 -22.93 14.31
N LYS A 57 -19.14 -21.79 14.92
CA LYS A 57 -20.00 -21.22 15.95
C LYS A 57 -21.37 -20.84 15.43
N GLU A 58 -21.43 -20.21 14.24
CA GLU A 58 -22.72 -19.90 13.58
C GLU A 58 -23.50 -21.17 13.22
N GLN A 59 -22.82 -22.23 12.77
CA GLN A 59 -23.46 -23.48 12.41
C GLN A 59 -23.98 -24.23 13.65
N THR A 60 -23.27 -24.21 14.77
CA THR A 60 -23.71 -24.77 16.05
C THR A 60 -24.92 -24.00 16.61
N GLN A 61 -24.90 -22.67 16.50
CA GLN A 61 -26.01 -21.83 16.95
C GLN A 61 -27.29 -22.04 16.12
N ARG A 62 -27.16 -22.28 14.80
CA ARG A 62 -28.29 -22.64 13.93
C ARG A 62 -28.88 -24.03 14.21
N THR A 63 -28.05 -25.00 14.64
CA THR A 63 -28.51 -26.33 15.02
C THR A 63 -29.22 -26.34 16.39
N ASP A 64 -28.77 -25.50 17.32
CA ASP A 64 -29.42 -25.35 18.63
C ASP A 64 -30.79 -24.62 18.55
N ASP A 65 -30.94 -23.66 17.64
CA ASP A 65 -32.20 -22.98 17.36
C ASP A 65 -33.18 -23.88 16.59
N ALA A 66 -32.72 -24.79 15.74
CA ALA A 66 -33.55 -25.77 15.04
C ALA A 66 -34.03 -26.91 15.95
N GLY A 67 -33.37 -27.16 17.07
CA GLY A 67 -33.72 -28.19 18.05
C GLY A 67 -34.90 -27.82 18.98
N LYS A 68 -35.36 -26.57 18.96
CA LYS A 68 -36.45 -26.08 19.85
C LYS A 68 -37.84 -26.06 19.26
N SER A 69 -38.02 -26.48 18.02
CA SER A 69 -39.32 -26.52 17.41
C SER A 69 -39.54 -27.84 16.65
N GLY A 70 -40.28 -28.76 17.29
CA GLY A 70 -40.90 -29.81 16.53
C GLY A 70 -40.76 -31.24 17.11
N GLU A 71 -41.49 -31.55 18.15
CA GLU A 71 -42.00 -32.92 18.36
C GLU A 71 -43.10 -33.19 17.32
N CYS A 72 -42.97 -34.28 16.62
CA CYS A 72 -43.96 -35.22 16.16
C CYS A 72 -43.75 -35.69 14.73
N GLY A 73 -43.69 -37.01 14.50
CA GLY A 73 -43.90 -37.63 13.19
C GLY A 73 -42.97 -38.79 12.85
N ARG A 74 -43.43 -40.00 13.08
CA ARG A 74 -42.83 -41.30 12.77
C ARG A 74 -42.57 -41.57 11.32
N SER A 75 -41.54 -42.48 11.12
CA SER A 75 -41.39 -43.53 10.08
C SER A 75 -41.07 -43.06 8.66
N ASP A 76 -39.91 -43.36 8.10
CA ASP A 76 -39.75 -44.55 7.27
C ASP A 76 -38.29 -44.82 6.88
N GLU A 77 -37.98 -46.09 6.78
CA GLU A 77 -36.70 -46.73 6.52
C GLU A 77 -36.47 -46.72 4.99
N SER A 78 -35.37 -46.13 4.48
CA SER A 78 -34.80 -46.58 3.21
C SER A 78 -33.33 -46.18 3.02
N VAL A 79 -32.50 -47.19 3.08
CA VAL A 79 -31.33 -47.52 2.22
C VAL A 79 -30.40 -46.35 1.84
N ARG A 80 -29.28 -46.31 2.51
CA ARG A 80 -28.05 -45.63 2.06
C ARG A 80 -27.38 -46.42 0.93
N PRO A 81 -27.00 -45.81 -0.21
CA PRO A 81 -25.96 -46.32 -1.07
C PRO A 81 -24.58 -45.85 -0.53
N ALA A 82 -23.63 -46.79 -0.55
CA ALA A 82 -22.21 -46.56 -0.19
C ALA A 82 -21.53 -45.57 -1.15
N PRO A 83 -20.54 -44.79 -0.66
CA PRO A 83 -19.75 -43.94 -1.54
C PRO A 83 -18.77 -44.77 -2.35
N THR A 84 -18.80 -44.67 -3.66
CA THR A 84 -17.77 -45.18 -4.59
C THR A 84 -16.50 -44.36 -4.46
N PRO A 85 -15.33 -45.02 -4.36
CA PRO A 85 -14.05 -44.33 -4.43
C PRO A 85 -13.63 -44.23 -5.90
N ASP A 86 -13.87 -43.09 -6.53
CA ASP A 86 -13.11 -42.63 -7.69
C ASP A 86 -13.53 -41.22 -8.06
N ALA A 87 -12.87 -40.23 -7.49
CA ALA A 87 -12.79 -38.91 -8.04
C ALA A 87 -11.31 -38.49 -8.00
N ALA A 88 -10.61 -38.87 -9.06
CA ALA A 88 -9.26 -38.38 -9.36
C ALA A 88 -9.21 -36.87 -9.08
N ALA A 89 -8.23 -36.47 -8.28
CA ALA A 89 -7.88 -35.10 -8.01
C ALA A 89 -7.68 -34.36 -9.36
N ARG A 90 -8.66 -33.56 -9.75
CA ARG A 90 -8.46 -32.54 -10.77
C ARG A 90 -7.38 -31.61 -10.26
N PRO A 91 -6.29 -31.39 -11.04
CA PRO A 91 -5.35 -30.34 -10.68
C PRO A 91 -6.15 -29.04 -10.55
N ALA A 92 -5.91 -28.33 -9.45
CA ALA A 92 -6.47 -27.01 -9.24
C ALA A 92 -6.19 -26.19 -10.50
N ALA A 93 -7.24 -25.78 -11.19
CA ALA A 93 -7.13 -24.89 -12.33
C ALA A 93 -6.32 -23.68 -11.85
N GLU A 94 -5.16 -23.48 -12.49
CA GLU A 94 -4.40 -22.24 -12.34
C GLU A 94 -5.39 -21.10 -12.54
N ALA A 95 -5.70 -20.43 -11.43
CA ALA A 95 -6.51 -19.25 -11.46
C ALA A 95 -5.83 -18.27 -12.40
N THR A 96 -6.42 -18.05 -13.56
CA THR A 96 -6.07 -16.98 -14.49
C THR A 96 -5.73 -15.76 -13.64
N PRO A 97 -4.57 -15.10 -13.83
CA PRO A 97 -4.24 -13.92 -13.05
C PRO A 97 -5.26 -12.84 -13.39
N ALA A 98 -6.38 -12.82 -12.66
CA ALA A 98 -7.24 -11.65 -12.60
C ALA A 98 -6.28 -10.50 -12.28
N ALA A 99 -6.22 -9.49 -13.15
CA ALA A 99 -5.29 -8.36 -13.06
C ALA A 99 -5.32 -7.82 -11.61
N ARG A 100 -4.36 -8.29 -10.83
CA ARG A 100 -4.29 -8.02 -9.39
C ARG A 100 -3.93 -6.56 -9.26
N ALA A 101 -4.77 -5.79 -8.58
CA ALA A 101 -4.47 -4.39 -8.32
C ALA A 101 -3.02 -4.26 -7.87
N PRO A 102 -2.28 -3.29 -8.42
CA PRO A 102 -0.96 -3.01 -7.91
C PRO A 102 -1.10 -2.72 -6.41
N GLU A 103 -0.32 -3.42 -5.60
CA GLU A 103 -0.26 -3.06 -4.19
C GLU A 103 0.40 -1.70 -4.13
N LEU A 104 -0.31 -0.73 -3.60
CA LEU A 104 0.03 0.69 -3.73
C LEU A 104 1.45 1.02 -3.23
N PRO A 105 2.00 0.40 -2.16
CA PRO A 105 3.38 0.63 -1.75
C PRO A 105 4.41 0.20 -2.81
N ILE A 106 4.24 -0.96 -3.43
CA ILE A 106 5.10 -1.42 -4.53
C ILE A 106 5.01 -0.48 -5.72
N ALA A 107 3.80 -0.08 -6.13
CA ALA A 107 3.60 0.84 -7.23
C ALA A 107 4.31 2.20 -7.02
N LYS A 108 4.32 2.70 -5.77
CA LYS A 108 5.09 3.89 -5.39
C LYS A 108 6.60 3.68 -5.54
N ALA A 109 7.12 2.56 -5.04
CA ALA A 109 8.55 2.23 -5.11
C ALA A 109 9.02 2.07 -6.57
N GLU A 110 8.25 1.37 -7.40
CA GLU A 110 8.53 1.24 -8.84
C GLU A 110 8.49 2.60 -9.57
N ALA A 111 7.54 3.47 -9.21
CA ALA A 111 7.46 4.81 -9.77
C ALA A 111 8.70 5.66 -9.41
N ALA A 112 9.18 5.56 -8.17
CA ALA A 112 10.41 6.20 -7.74
C ALA A 112 11.64 5.67 -8.50
N ALA A 113 11.72 4.34 -8.69
CA ALA A 113 12.79 3.70 -9.46
C ALA A 113 12.80 4.17 -10.92
N ARG A 114 11.64 4.17 -11.57
CA ARG A 114 11.51 4.69 -12.96
C ARG A 114 11.93 6.16 -13.06
N ALA A 115 11.55 6.99 -12.09
CA ALA A 115 11.93 8.40 -12.07
C ALA A 115 13.44 8.61 -11.96
N GLN A 116 14.14 7.72 -11.26
CA GLN A 116 15.59 7.75 -11.10
C GLN A 116 16.36 6.97 -12.18
N GLY A 117 15.67 6.27 -13.08
CA GLY A 117 16.29 5.42 -14.11
C GLY A 117 16.97 4.18 -13.53
N VAL A 118 16.53 3.69 -12.35
CA VAL A 118 17.04 2.47 -11.73
C VAL A 118 16.23 1.27 -12.23
N PRO A 119 16.85 0.25 -12.84
CA PRO A 119 16.17 -0.97 -13.23
C PRO A 119 15.59 -1.67 -12.00
N CYS A 120 14.31 -2.03 -12.05
CA CYS A 120 13.67 -2.68 -10.91
C CYS A 120 12.67 -3.76 -11.33
N ASP A 121 12.53 -4.76 -10.45
CA ASP A 121 11.49 -5.77 -10.45
C ASP A 121 10.76 -5.75 -9.11
N SER A 122 9.60 -6.40 -9.02
CA SER A 122 8.86 -6.53 -7.77
C SER A 122 8.36 -7.95 -7.56
N VAL A 123 8.47 -8.43 -6.32
CA VAL A 123 8.13 -9.80 -5.95
C VAL A 123 7.39 -9.85 -4.62
N ARG A 124 6.70 -10.97 -4.39
CA ARG A 124 6.13 -11.32 -3.09
C ARG A 124 6.87 -12.50 -2.53
N ALA A 125 7.26 -12.41 -1.28
CA ALA A 125 7.91 -13.48 -0.56
C ALA A 125 7.05 -13.87 0.65
N ALA A 126 6.88 -15.18 0.84
CA ALA A 126 6.20 -15.75 1.99
C ALA A 126 7.22 -16.52 2.83
N GLY A 127 6.99 -16.57 4.13
CA GLY A 127 7.84 -17.32 5.07
C GLY A 127 7.24 -17.38 6.46
N ALA A 128 7.80 -18.23 7.30
CA ALA A 128 7.38 -18.36 8.70
C ALA A 128 7.71 -17.10 9.51
N THR A 129 8.74 -16.38 9.13
CA THR A 129 9.13 -15.07 9.67
C THR A 129 9.51 -14.14 8.54
N THR A 130 9.53 -12.83 8.82
CA THR A 130 10.05 -11.82 7.88
C THR A 130 11.49 -12.14 7.44
N ALA A 131 12.34 -12.58 8.35
CA ALA A 131 13.72 -12.97 8.04
C ALA A 131 13.77 -14.17 7.08
N ASP A 132 12.90 -15.17 7.24
CA ASP A 132 12.85 -16.33 6.35
C ASP A 132 12.34 -15.96 4.95
N ALA A 133 11.31 -15.13 4.88
CA ALA A 133 10.79 -14.61 3.62
C ALA A 133 11.85 -13.81 2.85
N LEU A 134 12.58 -12.94 3.53
CA LEU A 134 13.64 -12.14 2.93
C LEU A 134 14.85 -13.00 2.49
N ALA A 135 15.29 -13.93 3.34
CA ALA A 135 16.37 -14.87 2.98
C ALA A 135 16.01 -15.73 1.76
N GLY A 136 14.78 -16.21 1.69
CA GLY A 136 14.27 -16.96 0.54
C GLY A 136 14.25 -16.10 -0.73
N ALA A 137 13.78 -14.86 -0.63
CA ALA A 137 13.77 -13.93 -1.77
C ALA A 137 15.17 -13.57 -2.25
N MET A 138 16.14 -13.36 -1.36
CA MET A 138 17.55 -13.12 -1.72
C MET A 138 18.10 -14.23 -2.60
N LEU A 139 17.87 -15.49 -2.20
CA LEU A 139 18.33 -16.65 -2.95
C LEU A 139 17.58 -16.85 -4.27
N ALA A 140 16.24 -16.70 -4.24
CA ALA A 140 15.42 -16.94 -5.43
C ALA A 140 15.66 -15.93 -6.55
N HIS A 141 16.11 -14.72 -6.22
CA HIS A 141 16.32 -13.63 -7.18
C HIS A 141 17.78 -13.23 -7.35
N ASP A 142 18.73 -14.03 -6.84
CA ASP A 142 20.18 -13.77 -6.93
C ASP A 142 20.54 -12.32 -6.47
N CYS A 143 19.91 -11.86 -5.38
CA CYS A 143 20.23 -10.58 -4.79
C CYS A 143 21.48 -10.70 -3.91
N ASP A 144 22.38 -9.72 -3.98
CA ASP A 144 23.67 -9.74 -3.30
C ASP A 144 23.77 -8.74 -2.12
N LEU A 145 22.78 -7.85 -1.98
CA LEU A 145 22.66 -6.91 -0.86
C LEU A 145 21.21 -6.72 -0.45
N LEU A 146 20.94 -6.88 0.83
CA LEU A 146 19.63 -6.51 1.41
C LEU A 146 19.71 -5.12 2.03
N CYS A 147 18.83 -4.21 1.61
CA CYS A 147 18.68 -2.89 2.21
C CYS A 147 17.46 -2.88 3.12
N VAL A 148 17.61 -2.56 4.40
CA VAL A 148 16.52 -2.52 5.39
C VAL A 148 16.51 -1.24 6.19
N GLY A 149 15.34 -0.81 6.63
CA GLY A 149 15.17 0.25 7.60
C GLY A 149 15.49 -0.22 9.04
N PRO A 150 15.74 0.71 9.97
CA PRO A 150 16.11 0.37 11.34
C PRO A 150 14.96 -0.27 12.13
N ALA A 151 13.72 -0.09 11.68
CA ALA A 151 12.51 -0.55 12.35
C ALA A 151 11.93 -1.85 11.75
N LEU A 152 12.60 -2.47 10.77
CA LEU A 152 12.13 -3.75 10.22
C LEU A 152 12.35 -4.84 11.28
N GLY A 153 11.31 -5.21 11.97
CA GLY A 153 11.32 -6.22 13.03
C GLY A 153 10.00 -6.93 13.18
N ASP A 154 10.03 -8.21 13.55
CA ASP A 154 8.85 -8.96 13.98
C ASP A 154 8.42 -8.41 15.36
N ALA A 155 7.48 -7.48 15.37
CA ALA A 155 6.99 -6.82 16.61
C ALA A 155 6.32 -7.79 17.61
N ALA A 156 6.03 -9.02 17.22
CA ALA A 156 5.22 -9.94 18.01
C ALA A 156 5.94 -11.19 18.55
N ALA A 157 7.15 -11.55 18.10
CA ALA A 157 7.69 -12.88 18.37
C ALA A 157 9.19 -12.97 18.73
N ALA A 158 9.93 -11.86 18.77
CA ALA A 158 11.36 -11.92 19.07
C ALA A 158 11.71 -11.30 20.42
N PRO A 159 12.71 -11.84 21.16
CA PRO A 159 13.29 -11.13 22.27
C PRO A 159 13.78 -9.76 21.82
N PRO A 160 13.72 -8.72 22.67
CA PRO A 160 13.88 -7.31 22.29
C PRO A 160 15.24 -6.91 21.67
N HIS A 161 16.11 -7.87 21.37
CA HIS A 161 17.50 -7.63 20.98
C HIS A 161 17.97 -8.23 19.65
N ALA A 162 17.11 -8.96 18.91
CA ALA A 162 17.49 -9.51 17.61
C ALA A 162 16.64 -8.88 16.51
N CYS A 163 17.13 -7.76 15.90
CA CYS A 163 16.46 -7.21 14.74
C CYS A 163 16.59 -8.15 13.52
N VAL A 164 15.71 -8.02 12.55
CA VAL A 164 15.73 -8.85 11.33
C VAL A 164 17.11 -8.77 10.63
N ALA A 165 17.74 -7.60 10.65
CA ALA A 165 19.08 -7.39 10.07
C ALA A 165 20.13 -8.29 10.71
N ASP A 166 20.17 -8.41 12.05
CA ASP A 166 21.14 -9.25 12.76
C ASP A 166 20.90 -10.73 12.47
N ARG A 167 19.65 -11.16 12.41
CA ARG A 167 19.29 -12.57 12.07
C ARG A 167 19.72 -12.93 10.66
N LEU A 168 19.63 -12.01 9.71
CA LEU A 168 20.03 -12.22 8.32
C LEU A 168 21.56 -12.16 8.15
N ALA A 169 22.21 -11.22 8.83
CA ALA A 169 23.67 -11.14 8.87
C ALA A 169 24.30 -12.42 9.46
N ALA A 170 23.69 -12.99 10.52
CA ALA A 170 24.11 -14.27 11.09
C ALA A 170 23.97 -15.46 10.10
N ARG A 171 23.15 -15.33 9.06
CA ARG A 171 23.01 -16.31 7.96
C ARG A 171 23.97 -16.04 6.79
N GLY A 172 24.89 -15.10 6.92
CA GLY A 172 25.85 -14.74 5.87
C GLY A 172 25.29 -13.83 4.80
N ILE A 173 24.11 -13.24 4.99
CA ILE A 173 23.50 -12.29 4.06
C ILE A 173 24.09 -10.91 4.31
N ALA A 174 24.58 -10.25 3.24
CA ALA A 174 25.02 -8.86 3.33
C ALA A 174 23.82 -7.94 3.55
N VAL A 175 23.84 -7.18 4.64
CA VAL A 175 22.76 -6.28 5.03
C VAL A 175 23.25 -4.85 5.16
N LEU A 176 22.57 -3.92 4.51
CA LEU A 176 22.73 -2.49 4.67
C LEU A 176 21.55 -1.93 5.47
N THR A 177 21.81 -1.46 6.68
CA THR A 177 20.80 -0.78 7.48
C THR A 177 20.78 0.71 7.15
N CYS A 178 19.66 1.20 6.63
CA CYS A 178 19.46 2.58 6.23
C CYS A 178 18.88 3.37 7.40
N ALA A 179 19.65 4.29 7.96
CA ALA A 179 19.21 5.19 9.02
C ALA A 179 19.41 6.64 8.62
N PHE A 180 18.40 7.47 8.89
CA PHE A 180 18.44 8.89 8.53
C PHE A 180 18.51 9.76 9.78
N ARG A 181 19.41 10.72 9.75
CA ARG A 181 19.41 11.81 10.72
C ARG A 181 18.69 13.01 10.12
N ARG A 182 17.67 13.47 10.82
CA ARG A 182 16.86 14.63 10.45
C ARG A 182 16.75 15.58 11.62
N THR A 183 16.63 16.87 11.32
CA THR A 183 16.18 17.82 12.34
C THR A 183 14.74 17.54 12.72
N PRO A 184 14.29 17.90 13.92
CA PRO A 184 12.91 17.66 14.33
C PRO A 184 11.88 18.27 13.39
N ALA A 185 12.15 19.44 12.81
CA ALA A 185 11.26 20.10 11.85
C ALA A 185 11.16 19.31 10.54
N ALA A 186 12.30 18.89 9.98
CA ALA A 186 12.32 18.04 8.78
C ALA A 186 11.60 16.72 9.01
N ALA A 187 11.83 16.07 10.16
CA ALA A 187 11.17 14.82 10.50
C ALA A 187 9.64 14.95 10.53
N ARG A 188 9.11 15.99 11.20
CA ARG A 188 7.66 16.23 11.25
C ARG A 188 7.06 16.58 9.89
N ALA A 189 7.73 17.44 9.12
CA ALA A 189 7.25 17.84 7.80
C ALA A 189 7.20 16.64 6.84
N ILE A 190 8.22 15.78 6.82
CA ILE A 190 8.30 14.59 5.99
C ILE A 190 7.26 13.55 6.45
N ALA A 191 7.14 13.30 7.74
CA ALA A 191 6.14 12.38 8.28
C ALA A 191 4.71 12.82 7.93
N ALA A 192 4.42 14.13 7.98
CA ALA A 192 3.11 14.67 7.56
C ALA A 192 2.85 14.46 6.06
N LEU A 193 3.88 14.59 5.20
CA LEU A 193 3.77 14.33 3.77
C LEU A 193 3.51 12.85 3.50
N TYR A 194 4.28 11.96 4.13
CA TYR A 194 4.11 10.50 4.00
C TYR A 194 2.74 10.04 4.52
N ALA A 195 2.28 10.59 5.66
CA ALA A 195 0.96 10.29 6.18
C ALA A 195 -0.16 10.67 5.20
N ALA A 196 -0.05 11.83 4.54
CA ALA A 196 -1.02 12.26 3.53
C ALA A 196 -1.03 11.34 2.30
N HIS A 197 0.14 10.85 1.86
CA HIS A 197 0.23 9.88 0.77
C HIS A 197 -0.37 8.53 1.16
N ARG A 198 -0.11 8.03 2.39
CA ARG A 198 -0.71 6.80 2.91
C ARG A 198 -2.22 6.88 3.03
N GLU A 199 -2.74 7.99 3.53
CA GLU A 199 -4.19 8.24 3.63
C GLU A 199 -4.85 8.14 2.25
N ALA A 200 -4.29 8.82 1.25
CA ALA A 200 -4.81 8.77 -0.11
C ALA A 200 -4.73 7.35 -0.71
N ALA A 201 -3.59 6.68 -0.55
CA ALA A 201 -3.40 5.32 -1.04
C ALA A 201 -4.35 4.33 -0.35
N GLY A 202 -4.49 4.40 0.98
CA GLY A 202 -5.38 3.55 1.75
C GLY A 202 -6.84 3.71 1.35
N ALA A 203 -7.32 4.95 1.17
CA ALA A 203 -8.66 5.22 0.71
C ALA A 203 -8.93 4.65 -0.70
N LEU A 204 -8.02 4.89 -1.65
CA LEU A 204 -8.12 4.37 -3.01
C LEU A 204 -8.12 2.83 -3.03
N GLY A 205 -7.25 2.21 -2.23
CA GLY A 205 -7.19 0.75 -2.08
C GLY A 205 -8.48 0.14 -1.53
N ALA A 206 -9.06 0.76 -0.49
CA ALA A 206 -10.33 0.32 0.10
C ALA A 206 -11.49 0.42 -0.91
N TRP A 207 -11.61 1.52 -1.65
CA TRP A 207 -12.66 1.68 -2.67
C TRP A 207 -12.48 0.70 -3.83
N LEU A 208 -11.25 0.46 -4.29
CA LEU A 208 -10.98 -0.56 -5.32
C LEU A 208 -11.35 -1.97 -4.84
N ALA A 209 -11.04 -2.31 -3.59
CA ALA A 209 -11.43 -3.60 -3.01
C ALA A 209 -12.95 -3.76 -2.95
N GLN A 210 -13.67 -2.71 -2.55
CA GLN A 210 -15.14 -2.70 -2.51
C GLN A 210 -15.75 -2.87 -3.90
N LEU A 211 -15.26 -2.15 -4.93
CA LEU A 211 -15.72 -2.30 -6.31
C LEU A 211 -15.48 -3.71 -6.84
N ARG A 212 -14.32 -4.29 -6.60
CA ARG A 212 -13.97 -5.65 -7.03
C ARG A 212 -14.82 -6.71 -6.35
N ALA A 213 -15.12 -6.53 -5.06
CA ALA A 213 -16.03 -7.42 -4.35
C ALA A 213 -17.46 -7.35 -4.94
N ALA A 214 -17.95 -6.18 -5.32
CA ALA A 214 -19.23 -6.01 -5.99
C ALA A 214 -19.24 -6.69 -7.37
N ILE A 215 -18.20 -6.49 -8.18
CA ILE A 215 -18.01 -7.12 -9.49
C ILE A 215 -17.98 -8.65 -9.37
N ALA A 216 -17.20 -9.19 -8.43
CA ALA A 216 -17.07 -10.62 -8.20
C ALA A 216 -18.42 -11.26 -7.76
N ALA A 217 -19.24 -10.50 -7.05
CA ALA A 217 -20.57 -10.92 -6.63
C ALA A 217 -21.67 -10.69 -7.70
N GLY A 218 -21.33 -10.16 -8.87
CA GLY A 218 -22.28 -9.82 -9.94
C GLY A 218 -23.30 -8.75 -9.53
N ARG A 219 -22.98 -7.88 -8.56
CA ARG A 219 -23.88 -6.86 -8.02
C ARG A 219 -23.51 -5.48 -8.57
N ALA A 220 -24.53 -4.63 -8.74
CA ALA A 220 -24.28 -3.20 -8.92
C ALA A 220 -23.66 -2.60 -7.66
N LEU A 221 -22.95 -1.48 -7.81
CA LEU A 221 -22.51 -0.70 -6.67
C LEU A 221 -23.74 -0.02 -6.04
N ASP A 222 -23.87 -0.15 -4.74
CA ASP A 222 -24.89 0.55 -3.98
C ASP A 222 -24.70 2.08 -4.10
N ALA A 223 -25.80 2.82 -4.19
CA ALA A 223 -25.79 4.28 -4.35
C ALA A 223 -25.09 4.97 -3.18
N ASP A 224 -25.30 4.50 -1.95
CA ASP A 224 -24.65 5.06 -0.76
C ASP A 224 -23.13 4.85 -0.81
N ALA A 225 -22.69 3.66 -1.24
CA ALA A 225 -21.28 3.36 -1.45
C ALA A 225 -20.66 4.23 -2.56
N ALA A 226 -21.39 4.44 -3.65
CA ALA A 226 -20.93 5.33 -4.73
C ALA A 226 -20.81 6.79 -4.27
N HIS A 227 -21.75 7.29 -3.49
CA HIS A 227 -21.70 8.62 -2.88
C HIS A 227 -20.55 8.74 -1.89
N ALA A 228 -20.29 7.71 -1.08
CA ALA A 228 -19.17 7.70 -0.14
C ALA A 228 -17.82 7.79 -0.88
N ILE A 229 -17.66 7.07 -1.99
CA ILE A 229 -16.46 7.17 -2.87
C ILE A 229 -16.34 8.58 -3.45
N ALA A 230 -17.41 9.16 -3.99
CA ALA A 230 -17.39 10.50 -4.57
C ALA A 230 -17.02 11.58 -3.53
N ASN A 231 -17.59 11.49 -2.33
CA ASN A 231 -17.28 12.39 -1.22
C ASN A 231 -15.82 12.24 -0.78
N GLY A 232 -15.32 11.01 -0.65
CA GLY A 232 -13.94 10.74 -0.31
C GLY A 232 -12.96 11.26 -1.37
N LEU A 233 -13.24 11.07 -2.65
CA LEU A 233 -12.45 11.63 -3.76
C LEU A 233 -12.43 13.17 -3.75
N SER A 234 -13.57 13.80 -3.46
CA SER A 234 -13.65 15.24 -3.31
C SER A 234 -12.81 15.72 -2.13
N HIS A 235 -12.83 14.99 -1.02
CA HIS A 235 -11.99 15.28 0.14
C HIS A 235 -10.49 15.16 -0.18
N LEU A 236 -10.08 14.13 -0.93
CA LEU A 236 -8.68 14.01 -1.40
C LEU A 236 -8.26 15.18 -2.29
N ARG A 237 -9.16 15.68 -3.18
CA ARG A 237 -8.89 16.83 -4.04
C ARG A 237 -8.65 18.11 -3.25
N ASP A 238 -9.52 18.38 -2.27
CA ASP A 238 -9.57 19.64 -1.53
C ASP A 238 -8.70 19.60 -0.26
N GLY A 239 -8.12 18.45 0.03
CA GLY A 239 -7.40 18.13 1.25
C GLY A 239 -6.04 18.81 1.42
N ARG A 240 -5.31 18.35 2.43
CA ARG A 240 -4.05 18.93 2.91
C ARG A 240 -2.87 18.66 1.99
N GLN A 241 -2.86 17.51 1.33
CA GLN A 241 -1.75 17.02 0.50
C GLN A 241 -1.29 17.99 -0.58
N PRO A 242 -2.17 18.59 -1.42
CA PRO A 242 -1.71 19.50 -2.46
C PRO A 242 -1.09 20.80 -1.93
N LYS A 243 -1.47 21.20 -0.72
CA LYS A 243 -0.95 22.42 -0.09
C LYS A 243 0.43 22.20 0.53
N ALA A 244 0.63 21.05 1.16
CA ALA A 244 1.90 20.62 1.75
C ALA A 244 2.99 20.49 0.69
N ALA A 245 2.72 19.72 -0.36
CA ALA A 245 3.65 19.51 -1.47
C ALA A 245 4.06 20.84 -2.14
N ARG A 246 3.13 21.77 -2.36
CA ARG A 246 3.44 23.08 -2.97
C ARG A 246 4.45 23.89 -2.17
N ARG A 247 4.41 23.87 -0.84
CA ARG A 247 5.39 24.58 0.01
C ARG A 247 6.77 24.00 -0.14
N LEU A 248 6.87 22.67 -0.09
CA LEU A 248 8.14 21.97 -0.30
C LEU A 248 8.72 22.26 -1.69
N TYR A 249 7.90 22.21 -2.74
CA TYR A 249 8.36 22.49 -4.13
C TYR A 249 8.79 23.94 -4.31
N ALA A 250 8.10 24.90 -3.69
CA ALA A 250 8.47 26.30 -3.74
C ALA A 250 9.82 26.55 -3.04
N ALA A 251 10.05 25.95 -1.87
CA ALA A 251 11.33 26.05 -1.16
C ALA A 251 12.48 25.44 -1.99
N LEU A 252 12.27 24.27 -2.62
CA LEU A 252 13.27 23.63 -3.47
C LEU A 252 13.61 24.47 -4.70
N ARG A 253 12.64 25.08 -5.37
CA ARG A 253 12.92 26.00 -6.50
C ARG A 253 13.75 27.21 -6.09
N GLY A 254 13.58 27.69 -4.86
CA GLY A 254 14.41 28.75 -4.30
C GLY A 254 15.84 28.33 -3.96
N ALA A 255 16.01 27.06 -3.61
CA ALA A 255 17.30 26.51 -3.15
C ALA A 255 18.17 25.97 -4.28
N THR A 256 17.57 25.42 -5.35
CA THR A 256 18.35 24.78 -6.44
C THR A 256 17.56 24.70 -7.75
N GLY A 257 18.26 24.93 -8.88
CA GLY A 257 17.72 24.66 -10.23
C GLY A 257 17.90 23.20 -10.68
N ALA A 258 18.62 22.36 -9.93
CA ALA A 258 18.90 20.99 -10.34
C ALA A 258 17.65 20.09 -10.43
N LEU A 259 16.54 20.50 -9.83
CA LEU A 259 15.29 19.78 -9.79
C LEU A 259 14.17 20.37 -10.65
N ASP A 260 14.44 21.43 -11.42
CA ASP A 260 13.40 22.14 -12.18
C ASP A 260 12.63 21.22 -13.13
N ALA A 261 13.34 20.31 -13.81
CA ALA A 261 12.72 19.34 -14.71
C ALA A 261 11.77 18.39 -13.98
N GLU A 262 12.18 17.87 -12.80
CA GLU A 262 11.39 16.94 -11.99
C GLU A 262 10.20 17.65 -11.33
N LEU A 263 10.40 18.85 -10.80
CA LEU A 263 9.32 19.68 -10.26
C LEU A 263 8.32 20.09 -11.35
N GLY A 264 8.79 20.32 -12.57
CA GLY A 264 7.94 20.56 -13.73
C GLY A 264 7.11 19.32 -14.12
N GLU A 265 7.69 18.12 -14.04
CA GLU A 265 6.95 16.88 -14.29
C GLU A 265 5.91 16.61 -13.22
N LEU A 266 6.23 16.81 -11.95
CA LEU A 266 5.26 16.68 -10.85
C LEU A 266 4.07 17.64 -11.00
N GLU A 267 4.31 18.86 -11.47
CA GLU A 267 3.22 19.80 -11.74
C GLU A 267 2.36 19.34 -12.93
N ARG A 268 2.96 18.82 -13.99
CA ARG A 268 2.21 18.19 -15.10
C ARG A 268 1.38 17.00 -14.64
N GLN A 269 1.94 16.13 -13.79
CA GLN A 269 1.21 15.01 -13.19
C GLN A 269 0.04 15.50 -12.35
N ARG A 270 0.25 16.50 -11.52
CA ARG A 270 -0.80 17.12 -10.70
C ARG A 270 -1.98 17.60 -11.54
N LEU A 271 -1.70 18.27 -12.66
CA LEU A 271 -2.74 18.74 -13.58
C LEU A 271 -3.48 17.57 -14.27
N ARG A 272 -2.76 16.52 -14.66
CA ARG A 272 -3.39 15.30 -15.20
C ARG A 272 -4.30 14.64 -14.17
N ASN A 273 -3.80 14.45 -12.95
CA ASN A 273 -4.55 13.85 -11.84
C ASN A 273 -5.82 14.65 -11.53
N ALA A 274 -5.76 15.97 -11.53
CA ALA A 274 -6.93 16.83 -11.33
C ALA A 274 -8.00 16.62 -12.40
N ARG A 275 -7.61 16.51 -13.68
CA ARG A 275 -8.56 16.22 -14.78
C ARG A 275 -9.16 14.82 -14.67
N MET A 276 -8.34 13.82 -14.38
CA MET A 276 -8.82 12.44 -14.18
C MET A 276 -9.81 12.36 -13.03
N LEU A 277 -9.53 13.04 -11.93
CA LEU A 277 -10.42 13.08 -10.78
C LEU A 277 -11.76 13.76 -11.11
N SER A 278 -11.75 14.86 -11.85
CA SER A 278 -13.00 15.50 -12.29
C SER A 278 -13.84 14.56 -13.16
N GLY A 279 -13.22 13.92 -14.14
CA GLY A 279 -13.91 12.94 -15.00
C GLY A 279 -14.41 11.71 -14.23
N LEU A 280 -13.66 11.26 -13.20
CA LEU A 280 -14.08 10.16 -12.33
C LEU A 280 -15.30 10.53 -11.50
N LEU A 281 -15.33 11.74 -10.91
CA LEU A 281 -16.48 12.25 -10.17
C LEU A 281 -17.73 12.37 -11.05
N GLU A 282 -17.58 12.89 -12.27
CA GLU A 282 -18.66 12.95 -13.26
C GLU A 282 -19.17 11.55 -13.61
N ALA A 283 -18.28 10.58 -13.83
CA ALA A 283 -18.62 9.20 -14.13
C ALA A 283 -19.37 8.52 -12.98
N ILE A 284 -19.00 8.79 -11.72
CA ILE A 284 -19.70 8.26 -10.54
C ILE A 284 -21.13 8.82 -10.50
N HIS A 285 -21.30 10.14 -10.63
CA HIS A 285 -22.63 10.77 -10.59
C HIS A 285 -23.53 10.28 -11.75
N ALA A 286 -22.97 10.17 -12.95
CA ALA A 286 -23.71 9.64 -14.09
C ALA A 286 -24.01 8.13 -13.93
N GLY A 287 -23.13 7.37 -13.28
CA GLY A 287 -23.29 5.95 -13.00
C GLY A 287 -24.38 5.67 -12.00
N ILE A 288 -24.48 6.47 -10.93
CA ILE A 288 -25.58 6.40 -9.95
C ILE A 288 -26.93 6.61 -10.65
N ALA A 289 -27.02 7.62 -11.52
CA ALA A 289 -28.26 7.95 -12.22
C ALA A 289 -28.70 6.91 -13.27
N ARG A 290 -27.79 6.06 -13.76
CA ARG A 290 -28.02 5.10 -14.85
C ARG A 290 -27.81 3.64 -14.46
N GLU A 291 -27.57 3.35 -13.20
CA GLU A 291 -27.22 2.00 -12.71
C GLU A 291 -26.08 1.36 -13.52
N ALA A 292 -25.04 2.15 -13.83
CA ALA A 292 -23.94 1.71 -14.68
C ALA A 292 -23.13 0.56 -14.05
N PRO A 293 -22.63 -0.39 -14.87
CA PRO A 293 -21.83 -1.49 -14.36
C PRO A 293 -20.58 -1.02 -13.60
N PRO A 294 -20.25 -1.59 -12.43
CA PRO A 294 -19.15 -1.14 -11.58
C PRO A 294 -17.76 -1.35 -12.22
N VAL A 295 -17.63 -2.18 -13.27
CA VAL A 295 -16.37 -2.45 -13.98
C VAL A 295 -15.76 -1.19 -14.59
N ARG A 296 -16.57 -0.31 -15.19
CA ARG A 296 -16.06 0.95 -15.77
C ARG A 296 -15.51 1.88 -14.70
N LEU A 297 -16.19 1.94 -13.57
CA LEU A 297 -15.74 2.73 -12.42
C LEU A 297 -14.45 2.15 -11.81
N GLU A 298 -14.38 0.83 -11.70
CA GLU A 298 -13.16 0.14 -11.22
C GLU A 298 -11.96 0.45 -12.09
N HIS A 299 -12.08 0.38 -13.43
CA HIS A 299 -11.01 0.73 -14.35
C HIS A 299 -10.58 2.19 -14.23
N ALA A 300 -11.55 3.13 -14.14
CA ALA A 300 -11.24 4.55 -14.01
C ALA A 300 -10.56 4.87 -12.66
N LEU A 301 -11.06 4.28 -11.57
CA LEU A 301 -10.48 4.44 -10.23
C LEU A 301 -9.09 3.81 -10.15
N SER A 302 -8.89 2.64 -10.79
CA SER A 302 -7.59 1.96 -10.85
C SER A 302 -6.55 2.80 -11.60
N ALA A 303 -6.92 3.39 -12.74
CA ALA A 303 -6.06 4.29 -13.48
C ALA A 303 -5.72 5.57 -12.68
N TYR A 304 -6.69 6.13 -11.96
CA TYR A 304 -6.45 7.27 -11.08
C TYR A 304 -5.53 6.92 -9.92
N ALA A 305 -5.74 5.77 -9.26
CA ALA A 305 -4.87 5.28 -8.19
C ALA A 305 -3.43 5.08 -8.65
N GLN A 306 -3.23 4.54 -9.86
CA GLN A 306 -1.90 4.42 -10.47
C GLN A 306 -1.22 5.80 -10.60
N CYS A 307 -1.93 6.81 -11.12
CA CYS A 307 -1.38 8.16 -11.27
C CYS A 307 -1.06 8.82 -9.91
N VAL A 308 -1.87 8.57 -8.88
CA VAL A 308 -1.60 9.05 -7.51
C VAL A 308 -0.34 8.39 -6.95
N CYS A 309 -0.18 7.07 -7.14
CA CYS A 309 1.03 6.34 -6.72
C CYS A 309 2.28 6.81 -7.45
N GLU A 310 2.19 7.07 -8.76
CA GLU A 310 3.32 7.62 -9.54
C GLU A 310 3.76 8.99 -9.02
N HIS A 311 2.79 9.85 -8.71
CA HIS A 311 3.08 11.17 -8.13
C HIS A 311 3.71 11.05 -6.73
N ALA A 312 3.12 10.21 -5.86
CA ALA A 312 3.63 9.98 -4.51
C ALA A 312 5.04 9.35 -4.55
N GLY A 313 5.26 8.32 -5.38
CA GLY A 313 6.56 7.68 -5.53
C GLY A 313 7.67 8.64 -5.96
N ARG A 314 7.40 9.54 -6.90
CA ARG A 314 8.34 10.61 -7.28
C ARG A 314 8.59 11.58 -6.12
N GLY A 315 7.55 11.97 -5.40
CA GLY A 315 7.65 12.84 -4.23
C GLY A 315 8.52 12.21 -3.14
N GLU A 316 8.25 10.96 -2.79
CA GLU A 316 8.94 10.21 -1.75
C GLU A 316 10.37 9.83 -2.16
N GLY A 317 10.55 9.31 -3.38
CA GLY A 317 11.83 8.76 -3.83
C GLY A 317 12.79 9.77 -4.44
N VAL A 318 12.32 10.92 -4.93
CA VAL A 318 13.20 11.93 -5.60
C VAL A 318 13.20 13.25 -4.85
N ILE A 319 12.01 13.78 -4.55
CA ILE A 319 11.90 15.14 -4.01
C ILE A 319 12.30 15.20 -2.55
N VAL A 320 11.85 14.25 -1.72
CA VAL A 320 12.18 14.25 -0.28
C VAL A 320 13.69 14.06 -0.05
N PRO A 321 14.40 13.11 -0.69
CA PRO A 321 15.86 13.02 -0.59
C PRO A 321 16.57 14.29 -1.05
N ALA A 322 16.13 14.89 -2.14
CA ALA A 322 16.72 16.15 -2.61
C ALA A 322 16.45 17.30 -1.64
N ALA A 323 15.25 17.38 -1.06
CA ALA A 323 14.93 18.40 -0.06
C ALA A 323 15.81 18.28 1.19
N GLN A 324 16.10 17.05 1.62
CA GLN A 324 17.05 16.82 2.73
C GLN A 324 18.48 17.25 2.42
N ARG A 325 18.85 17.29 1.14
CA ARG A 325 20.20 17.72 0.68
C ARG A 325 20.31 19.22 0.51
N TYR A 326 19.27 19.88 0.01
CA TYR A 326 19.33 21.26 -0.44
C TYR A 326 18.68 22.27 0.49
N LEU A 327 17.73 21.86 1.33
CA LEU A 327 17.04 22.77 2.25
C LEU A 327 17.76 22.90 3.57
N ALA A 328 17.87 24.15 4.05
CA ALA A 328 18.39 24.46 5.37
C ALA A 328 17.33 24.19 6.46
N ASP A 329 17.76 24.17 7.72
CA ASP A 329 16.85 23.91 8.84
C ASP A 329 15.75 24.99 8.99
N ASP A 330 16.04 26.24 8.60
CA ASP A 330 15.07 27.33 8.58
C ASP A 330 13.94 27.07 7.54
N ASP A 331 14.28 26.52 6.38
CA ASP A 331 13.30 26.14 5.38
C ASP A 331 12.37 25.05 5.92
N TRP A 332 12.94 24.03 6.57
CA TRP A 332 12.17 22.97 7.18
C TRP A 332 11.26 23.47 8.30
N ARG A 333 11.71 24.42 9.13
CA ARG A 333 10.87 25.05 10.15
C ARG A 333 9.70 25.81 9.53
N ALA A 334 9.93 26.53 8.44
CA ALA A 334 8.88 27.25 7.73
C ALA A 334 7.86 26.31 7.09
N ILE A 335 8.32 25.19 6.51
CA ILE A 335 7.45 24.15 5.95
C ILE A 335 6.62 23.52 7.05
N ASP A 336 7.23 23.05 8.14
CA ASP A 336 6.59 22.41 9.29
C ASP A 336 5.49 23.33 9.91
N ALA A 337 5.82 24.60 10.16
CA ALA A 337 4.86 25.59 10.65
C ALA A 337 3.66 25.76 9.71
N SER A 338 3.91 25.79 8.39
CA SER A 338 2.82 25.90 7.39
C SER A 338 1.92 24.66 7.36
N LEU A 339 2.49 23.48 7.58
CA LEU A 339 1.74 22.23 7.66
C LEU A 339 0.89 22.16 8.93
N ALA A 340 1.41 22.62 10.06
CA ALA A 340 0.68 22.73 11.30
C ALA A 340 -0.56 23.64 11.17
N LEU A 341 -0.43 24.79 10.48
CA LEU A 341 -1.54 25.69 10.19
C LEU A 341 -2.61 25.04 9.29
N ILE A 342 -2.20 24.28 8.28
CA ILE A 342 -3.12 23.51 7.43
C ILE A 342 -3.84 22.43 8.25
N ALA A 343 -3.17 21.83 9.24
CA ALA A 343 -3.75 20.84 10.14
C ALA A 343 -4.79 21.43 11.10
N SER A 344 -4.56 22.66 11.54
CA SER A 344 -5.42 23.39 12.49
C SER A 344 -6.60 24.14 11.85
N GLY A 345 -6.80 24.04 10.53
CA GLY A 345 -7.85 24.75 9.78
C GLY A 345 -9.28 24.52 10.30
N PRO A 346 -10.32 25.24 9.81
CA PRO A 346 -11.56 25.58 10.52
C PRO A 346 -12.48 24.44 10.99
N ALA A 347 -12.04 23.19 10.91
CA ALA A 347 -12.78 22.04 11.46
C ALA A 347 -12.80 22.00 13.01
N ALA A 348 -12.03 22.84 13.70
CA ALA A 348 -12.02 22.92 15.17
C ALA A 348 -13.13 23.82 15.74
N ALA A 349 -13.76 24.65 14.92
CA ALA A 349 -14.77 25.62 15.38
C ALA A 349 -16.20 25.04 15.50
N THR A 350 -16.45 23.80 15.06
CA THR A 350 -17.79 23.20 15.06
C THR A 350 -18.03 22.14 16.16
N ARG A 351 -17.11 21.98 17.12
CA ARG A 351 -17.30 21.06 18.27
C ARG A 351 -17.58 21.78 19.60
N GLY A 352 -18.04 23.02 19.57
CA GLY A 352 -18.30 23.82 20.75
C GLY A 352 -19.48 24.75 20.59
N ALA A 353 -20.60 24.29 20.02
CA ALA A 353 -21.88 25.02 20.09
C ALA A 353 -23.02 24.01 20.33
#